data_702bc3f59348b0c5088ab331989438b0
#
_entry.id   702bc3f59348b0c5088ab331989438b0
#
_cell.length_a   1.000
_cell.length_b   1.000
_cell.length_c   1.000
_cell.angle_alpha   90.00
_cell.angle_beta   90.00
_cell.angle_gamma   90.00
#
_symmetry.space_group_name_H-M   'P 1'
#
loop_
_entity.id
_entity.type
_entity.pdbx_description
1 polymer ?
#
loop_
_entity_poly.entity_id
_entity_poly.type
_entity_poly.pdbx_seq_one_letter_code
_entity_poly.pdbx_strand_id
1 'polypeptide(L)'
;MPRIARKLVGFSTPLLLAVAHAQGPQLPAPPGPLDAAARAAAVKGAADALRQRYVYPDVGERAALALEASLAAGKYDQIVEPAAFAERLTADLQAVAHDKHMRVAAPGVPQGPPPGAPAGPPPRGEAGVTRADKLAGNVGYVEVVGLPPLDVFKEAFDRAMAPLKDTRALILDLRRNGGGAPAAEVYVASYFVDPGKPVAINKFISRNPGTDTFRTEEFKNAQTPYFYGKKPVYVLTSGSTFSGGEAVAYDLQALKVAKTVGDVTGGGANPGGMAPISPDFALFVPMGRPENPTTGKNWEGVGVQPDVAVPAADALKAALGLLGQKTDQTSIDALSQARVFTPRSTANPASEAAVRRMLGELASGEPNYDLLMPGMQEVTRQQLPRLHEMFSSLGPIQSTSFVEVDPQGADVYNVSYASSAFTVMIALTPDGKTAMMGIRPPGPPPGAAPR
;
A
#
# COMPACT_ATOMS: atom_id res chain seq x y z
N MET A 1 -80.44 34.63 -46.81
CA MET A 1 -79.00 34.95 -46.66
C MET A 1 -78.35 33.83 -45.87
N PRO A 2 -77.57 32.91 -46.46
CA PRO A 2 -76.94 31.82 -45.75
C PRO A 2 -75.53 32.21 -45.32
N ARG A 3 -75.21 31.83 -44.09
CA ARG A 3 -73.88 31.94 -43.45
C ARG A 3 -72.97 30.77 -43.88
N ILE A 4 -71.84 31.09 -44.49
CA ILE A 4 -70.78 30.16 -44.87
C ILE A 4 -69.89 29.87 -43.64
N ALA A 5 -69.92 28.63 -43.18
CA ALA A 5 -68.98 28.16 -42.14
C ALA A 5 -67.69 27.67 -42.81
N ARG A 6 -66.54 28.31 -42.51
CA ARG A 6 -65.20 27.79 -42.86
C ARG A 6 -64.73 26.77 -41.85
N LYS A 7 -64.53 25.56 -42.32
CA LYS A 7 -63.80 24.49 -41.55
C LYS A 7 -62.32 24.78 -41.65
N LEU A 8 -61.69 25.02 -40.51
CA LEU A 8 -60.23 24.93 -40.33
C LEU A 8 -59.81 23.47 -40.09
N VAL A 9 -59.05 22.93 -41.03
CA VAL A 9 -58.42 21.64 -40.90
C VAL A 9 -57.03 21.89 -40.26
N GLY A 10 -56.90 21.56 -38.98
CA GLY A 10 -55.62 21.58 -38.27
C GLY A 10 -54.80 20.33 -38.59
N PHE A 11 -53.68 20.47 -39.27
CA PHE A 11 -52.69 19.43 -39.40
C PHE A 11 -51.83 19.45 -38.13
N SER A 12 -52.01 18.45 -37.24
CA SER A 12 -51.10 18.18 -36.13
C SER A 12 -49.99 17.27 -36.63
N THR A 13 -48.80 17.82 -36.84
CA THR A 13 -47.59 17.05 -37.11
C THR A 13 -47.03 16.61 -35.76
N PRO A 14 -46.81 15.31 -35.49
CA PRO A 14 -46.12 14.90 -34.26
C PRO A 14 -44.62 15.22 -34.41
N LEU A 15 -44.13 16.10 -33.54
CA LEU A 15 -42.72 16.39 -33.37
C LEU A 15 -42.08 15.15 -32.67
N LEU A 16 -41.43 14.28 -33.45
CA LEU A 16 -40.55 13.23 -32.89
C LEU A 16 -39.36 13.90 -32.24
N LEU A 17 -39.33 14.02 -30.92
CA LEU A 17 -38.11 14.28 -30.18
C LEU A 17 -37.21 13.07 -30.34
N ALA A 18 -36.20 13.16 -31.22
CA ALA A 18 -35.08 12.26 -31.21
C ALA A 18 -34.27 12.54 -29.94
N VAL A 19 -34.43 11.70 -28.91
CA VAL A 19 -33.52 11.68 -27.77
C VAL A 19 -32.22 11.10 -28.29
N ALA A 20 -31.29 11.99 -28.66
CA ALA A 20 -29.91 11.60 -28.87
C ALA A 20 -29.38 11.11 -27.51
N HIS A 21 -29.24 9.80 -27.38
CA HIS A 21 -28.45 9.19 -26.29
C HIS A 21 -27.00 9.63 -26.54
N ALA A 22 -26.58 10.70 -25.87
CA ALA A 22 -25.17 10.99 -25.72
C ALA A 22 -24.57 9.80 -24.98
N GLN A 23 -23.88 8.93 -25.70
CA GLN A 23 -23.01 7.95 -25.08
C GLN A 23 -21.95 8.77 -24.34
N GLY A 24 -22.05 8.79 -23.01
CA GLY A 24 -20.99 9.30 -22.16
C GLY A 24 -19.68 8.59 -22.52
N PRO A 25 -18.51 9.23 -22.27
CA PRO A 25 -17.24 8.58 -22.52
C PRO A 25 -17.26 7.23 -21.79
N GLN A 26 -17.23 6.16 -22.58
CA GLN A 26 -17.11 4.82 -22.04
C GLN A 26 -15.81 4.78 -21.26
N LEU A 27 -15.87 4.31 -20.01
CA LEU A 27 -14.67 3.81 -19.32
C LEU A 27 -13.90 3.00 -20.37
N PRO A 28 -12.58 3.14 -20.44
CA PRO A 28 -11.81 2.30 -21.35
C PRO A 28 -12.30 0.87 -21.20
N ALA A 29 -12.71 0.28 -22.29
CA ALA A 29 -13.19 -1.10 -22.28
C ALA A 29 -12.14 -1.95 -21.56
N PRO A 30 -12.54 -2.97 -20.78
CA PRO A 30 -11.56 -3.89 -20.24
C PRO A 30 -10.61 -4.29 -21.37
N PRO A 31 -9.30 -4.32 -21.12
CA PRO A 31 -8.32 -4.59 -22.15
C PRO A 31 -8.76 -5.84 -22.90
N GLY A 32 -8.77 -5.77 -24.24
CA GLY A 32 -9.15 -6.89 -25.07
C GLY A 32 -8.18 -8.05 -24.88
N PRO A 33 -8.49 -9.21 -25.47
CA PRO A 33 -7.60 -10.36 -25.43
C PRO A 33 -6.19 -10.00 -25.86
N LEU A 34 -5.17 -10.46 -25.11
CA LEU A 34 -3.76 -10.21 -25.43
C LEU A 34 -3.38 -10.91 -26.73
N ASP A 35 -2.80 -10.17 -27.65
CA ASP A 35 -2.16 -10.73 -28.83
C ASP A 35 -0.70 -11.18 -28.54
N ALA A 36 -0.10 -11.83 -29.51
CA ALA A 36 1.29 -12.32 -29.40
C ALA A 36 2.29 -11.16 -29.21
N ALA A 37 2.04 -10.00 -29.85
CA ALA A 37 2.94 -8.85 -29.77
C ALA A 37 2.91 -8.21 -28.38
N ALA A 38 1.74 -8.07 -27.77
CA ALA A 38 1.57 -7.56 -26.41
C ALA A 38 2.27 -8.47 -25.38
N ARG A 39 2.11 -9.80 -25.51
CA ARG A 39 2.81 -10.76 -24.65
C ARG A 39 4.33 -10.66 -24.80
N ALA A 40 4.82 -10.61 -26.03
CA ALA A 40 6.26 -10.48 -26.29
C ALA A 40 6.83 -9.16 -25.76
N ALA A 41 6.11 -8.05 -25.91
CA ALA A 41 6.51 -6.74 -25.38
C ALA A 41 6.61 -6.75 -23.86
N ALA A 42 5.62 -7.33 -23.16
CA ALA A 42 5.62 -7.43 -21.71
C ALA A 42 6.75 -8.32 -21.18
N VAL A 43 7.01 -9.47 -21.79
CA VAL A 43 8.13 -10.35 -21.43
C VAL A 43 9.47 -9.66 -21.65
N LYS A 44 9.67 -9.00 -22.80
CA LYS A 44 10.89 -8.24 -23.07
C LYS A 44 11.08 -7.13 -22.06
N GLY A 45 10.04 -6.33 -21.79
CA GLY A 45 10.12 -5.24 -20.79
C GLY A 45 10.41 -5.76 -19.38
N ALA A 46 9.85 -6.91 -18.98
CA ALA A 46 10.16 -7.54 -17.71
C ALA A 46 11.63 -8.00 -17.66
N ALA A 47 12.14 -8.64 -18.69
CA ALA A 47 13.53 -9.06 -18.79
C ALA A 47 14.49 -7.85 -18.72
N ASP A 48 14.20 -6.78 -19.44
CA ASP A 48 14.98 -5.54 -19.43
C ASP A 48 14.97 -4.88 -18.04
N ALA A 49 13.80 -4.82 -17.37
CA ALA A 49 13.66 -4.26 -16.03
C ALA A 49 14.46 -5.04 -14.99
N LEU A 50 14.47 -6.36 -15.07
CA LEU A 50 15.25 -7.23 -14.18
C LEU A 50 16.75 -7.00 -14.37
N ARG A 51 17.25 -7.01 -15.60
CA ARG A 51 18.65 -6.76 -15.93
C ARG A 51 19.14 -5.41 -15.42
N GLN A 52 18.31 -4.40 -15.55
CA GLN A 52 18.68 -3.03 -15.19
C GLN A 52 18.53 -2.71 -13.70
N ARG A 53 17.62 -3.35 -12.99
CA ARG A 53 17.18 -2.85 -11.67
C ARG A 53 17.19 -3.87 -10.54
N TYR A 54 17.04 -5.18 -10.83
CA TYR A 54 16.94 -6.15 -9.75
C TYR A 54 18.19 -6.18 -8.89
N VAL A 55 18.03 -6.21 -7.56
CA VAL A 55 19.12 -6.06 -6.58
C VAL A 55 20.17 -7.15 -6.65
N TYR A 56 19.84 -8.32 -7.20
CA TYR A 56 20.77 -9.42 -7.45
C TYR A 56 20.95 -9.61 -8.96
N PRO A 57 21.97 -8.98 -9.61
CA PRO A 57 22.12 -8.95 -11.06
C PRO A 57 22.13 -10.33 -11.73
N ASP A 58 22.83 -11.28 -11.11
CA ASP A 58 22.95 -12.66 -11.58
C ASP A 58 21.60 -13.42 -11.54
N VAL A 59 20.80 -13.20 -10.49
CA VAL A 59 19.45 -13.76 -10.39
C VAL A 59 18.52 -13.06 -11.39
N GLY A 60 18.63 -11.74 -11.53
CA GLY A 60 17.89 -10.97 -12.52
C GLY A 60 18.11 -11.45 -13.93
N GLU A 61 19.37 -11.74 -14.32
CA GLU A 61 19.70 -12.31 -15.61
C GLU A 61 19.10 -13.70 -15.80
N ARG A 62 19.22 -14.60 -14.80
CA ARG A 62 18.60 -15.94 -14.88
C ARG A 62 17.07 -15.87 -15.02
N ALA A 63 16.42 -14.97 -14.28
CA ALA A 63 14.96 -14.79 -14.39
C ALA A 63 14.56 -14.21 -15.74
N ALA A 64 15.31 -13.25 -16.29
CA ALA A 64 15.10 -12.70 -17.62
C ALA A 64 15.20 -13.78 -18.70
N LEU A 65 16.28 -14.56 -18.69
CA LEU A 65 16.48 -15.67 -19.63
C LEU A 65 15.38 -16.74 -19.52
N ALA A 66 14.90 -17.04 -18.32
CA ALA A 66 13.81 -18.00 -18.10
C ALA A 66 12.48 -17.53 -18.71
N LEU A 67 12.17 -16.23 -18.59
CA LEU A 67 10.98 -15.64 -19.23
C LEU A 67 11.10 -15.67 -20.75
N GLU A 68 12.24 -15.27 -21.31
CA GLU A 68 12.51 -15.27 -22.75
C GLU A 68 12.43 -16.69 -23.34
N ALA A 69 13.00 -17.67 -22.64
CA ALA A 69 12.92 -19.09 -23.04
C ALA A 69 11.48 -19.62 -22.97
N SER A 70 10.70 -19.21 -21.97
CA SER A 70 9.28 -19.59 -21.84
C SER A 70 8.44 -19.00 -22.97
N LEU A 71 8.71 -17.75 -23.37
CA LEU A 71 8.08 -17.11 -24.52
C LEU A 71 8.42 -17.85 -25.82
N ALA A 72 9.72 -18.11 -26.07
CA ALA A 72 10.18 -18.81 -27.26
C ALA A 72 9.62 -20.24 -27.36
N ALA A 73 9.36 -20.89 -26.22
CA ALA A 73 8.74 -22.22 -26.17
C ALA A 73 7.20 -22.18 -26.29
N GLY A 74 6.58 -21.01 -26.52
CA GLY A 74 5.14 -20.87 -26.71
C GLY A 74 4.31 -21.06 -25.41
N LYS A 75 4.93 -21.05 -24.21
CA LYS A 75 4.23 -21.33 -22.96
C LYS A 75 3.15 -20.29 -22.60
N TYR A 76 3.16 -19.13 -23.25
CA TYR A 76 2.20 -18.06 -23.04
C TYR A 76 1.16 -17.93 -24.16
N ASP A 77 1.27 -18.70 -25.26
CA ASP A 77 0.49 -18.50 -26.48
C ASP A 77 -1.03 -18.60 -26.26
N GLN A 78 -1.45 -19.49 -25.37
CA GLN A 78 -2.87 -19.71 -25.06
C GLN A 78 -3.41 -18.79 -23.98
N ILE A 79 -2.57 -17.92 -23.38
CA ILE A 79 -3.01 -17.03 -22.31
C ILE A 79 -3.42 -15.69 -22.94
N VAL A 80 -4.71 -15.49 -23.11
CA VAL A 80 -5.29 -14.28 -23.72
C VAL A 80 -5.80 -13.26 -22.70
N GLU A 81 -6.06 -13.69 -21.47
CA GLU A 81 -6.57 -12.82 -20.40
C GLU A 81 -5.42 -12.10 -19.70
N PRO A 82 -5.42 -10.74 -19.63
CA PRO A 82 -4.35 -9.95 -19.03
C PRO A 82 -4.04 -10.34 -17.57
N ALA A 83 -5.06 -10.61 -16.77
CA ALA A 83 -4.88 -11.00 -15.36
C ALA A 83 -4.16 -12.36 -15.26
N ALA A 84 -4.61 -13.36 -16.01
CA ALA A 84 -4.01 -14.69 -16.02
C ALA A 84 -2.56 -14.65 -16.53
N PHE A 85 -2.26 -13.77 -17.49
CA PHE A 85 -0.91 -13.58 -17.99
C PHE A 85 0.01 -12.94 -16.93
N ALA A 86 -0.48 -11.91 -16.21
CA ALA A 86 0.26 -11.28 -15.12
C ALA A 86 0.54 -12.28 -13.97
N GLU A 87 -0.44 -13.10 -13.60
CA GLU A 87 -0.28 -14.16 -12.59
C GLU A 87 0.77 -15.19 -13.05
N ARG A 88 0.73 -15.60 -14.31
CA ARG A 88 1.69 -16.55 -14.86
C ARG A 88 3.11 -15.99 -14.87
N LEU A 89 3.32 -14.76 -15.34
CA LEU A 89 4.63 -14.11 -15.30
C LEU A 89 5.13 -13.97 -13.85
N THR A 90 4.25 -13.60 -12.92
CA THR A 90 4.58 -13.53 -11.49
C THR A 90 5.08 -14.87 -10.96
N ALA A 91 4.36 -15.96 -11.26
CA ALA A 91 4.75 -17.30 -10.82
C ALA A 91 6.10 -17.74 -11.41
N ASP A 92 6.31 -17.50 -12.72
CA ASP A 92 7.57 -17.86 -13.39
C ASP A 92 8.76 -17.04 -12.85
N LEU A 93 8.57 -15.77 -12.52
CA LEU A 93 9.57 -14.91 -11.87
C LEU A 93 9.92 -15.40 -10.47
N GLN A 94 8.91 -15.63 -9.63
CA GLN A 94 9.11 -16.09 -8.25
C GLN A 94 9.71 -17.48 -8.17
N ALA A 95 9.47 -18.34 -9.17
CA ALA A 95 10.09 -19.67 -9.25
C ALA A 95 11.61 -19.61 -9.43
N VAL A 96 12.13 -18.56 -10.07
CA VAL A 96 13.58 -18.37 -10.29
C VAL A 96 14.21 -17.51 -9.23
N ALA A 97 13.55 -16.40 -8.86
CA ALA A 97 14.12 -15.41 -7.96
C ALA A 97 13.88 -15.74 -6.48
N HIS A 98 12.85 -16.53 -6.17
CA HIS A 98 12.37 -16.80 -4.82
C HIS A 98 12.03 -15.53 -4.02
N ASP A 99 11.71 -14.44 -4.73
CA ASP A 99 11.41 -13.12 -4.15
C ASP A 99 9.91 -12.82 -4.27
N LYS A 100 9.23 -12.82 -3.13
CA LYS A 100 7.77 -12.65 -3.05
C LYS A 100 7.28 -11.23 -3.39
N HIS A 101 8.18 -10.24 -3.42
CA HIS A 101 7.85 -8.90 -3.85
C HIS A 101 7.69 -8.79 -5.38
N MET A 102 8.35 -9.66 -6.15
CA MET A 102 8.18 -9.67 -7.61
C MET A 102 6.75 -10.02 -7.99
N ARG A 103 6.04 -9.05 -8.56
CA ARG A 103 4.66 -9.23 -9.04
C ARG A 103 4.41 -8.38 -10.27
N VAL A 104 3.75 -8.99 -11.26
CA VAL A 104 3.29 -8.29 -12.46
C VAL A 104 1.86 -7.80 -12.21
N ALA A 105 1.65 -6.52 -12.45
CA ALA A 105 0.33 -5.88 -12.41
C ALA A 105 -0.25 -5.81 -13.80
N ALA A 106 -1.53 -6.19 -13.94
CA ALA A 106 -2.33 -6.02 -15.15
C ALA A 106 -3.25 -4.80 -15.05
N PRO A 107 -3.68 -4.19 -16.16
CA PRO A 107 -4.60 -3.07 -16.17
C PRO A 107 -5.95 -3.44 -15.55
N GLY A 108 -6.48 -2.55 -14.72
CA GLY A 108 -7.81 -2.72 -14.13
C GLY A 108 -7.93 -3.83 -13.08
N VAL A 109 -6.88 -4.57 -12.81
CA VAL A 109 -6.84 -5.58 -11.75
C VAL A 109 -6.33 -4.94 -10.47
N PRO A 110 -7.15 -4.86 -9.41
CA PRO A 110 -6.66 -4.43 -8.11
C PRO A 110 -5.52 -5.34 -7.66
N GLN A 111 -4.41 -4.77 -7.24
CA GLN A 111 -3.35 -5.54 -6.60
C GLN A 111 -3.95 -6.17 -5.34
N GLY A 112 -4.05 -7.48 -5.30
CA GLY A 112 -4.48 -8.20 -4.11
C GLY A 112 -3.55 -7.91 -2.92
N PRO A 113 -4.04 -8.10 -1.69
CA PRO A 113 -3.18 -8.02 -0.52
C PRO A 113 -2.00 -9.00 -0.64
N PRO A 114 -0.89 -8.74 0.06
CA PRO A 114 0.25 -9.66 0.06
C PRO A 114 -0.18 -11.08 0.41
N PRO A 115 0.54 -12.12 -0.07
CA PRO A 115 0.26 -13.50 0.30
C PRO A 115 0.16 -13.66 1.82
N GLY A 116 -0.93 -14.29 2.28
CA GLY A 116 -1.16 -14.52 3.71
C GLY A 116 -1.91 -13.38 4.43
N ALA A 117 -2.30 -12.30 3.74
CA ALA A 117 -3.12 -11.28 4.35
C ALA A 117 -4.46 -11.85 4.84
N PRO A 118 -4.96 -11.45 6.03
CA PRO A 118 -6.22 -11.93 6.55
C PRO A 118 -7.38 -11.60 5.60
N ALA A 119 -8.31 -12.53 5.46
CA ALA A 119 -9.55 -12.27 4.73
C ALA A 119 -10.38 -11.22 5.48
N GLY A 120 -10.91 -10.25 4.77
CA GLY A 120 -11.82 -9.24 5.30
C GLY A 120 -11.33 -7.80 5.05
N PRO A 121 -12.21 -6.82 5.24
CA PRO A 121 -11.83 -5.42 5.12
C PRO A 121 -10.79 -5.08 6.19
N PRO A 122 -9.76 -4.26 5.87
CA PRO A 122 -8.80 -3.80 6.86
C PRO A 122 -9.53 -3.02 7.97
N PRO A 123 -9.08 -3.12 9.22
CA PRO A 123 -9.69 -2.38 10.31
C PRO A 123 -9.55 -0.88 10.06
N ARG A 124 -10.54 -0.11 10.50
CA ARG A 124 -10.42 1.35 10.48
C ARG A 124 -9.22 1.78 11.32
N GLY A 125 -8.38 2.61 10.74
CA GLY A 125 -7.15 3.09 11.36
C GLY A 125 -6.83 4.52 10.95
N GLU A 126 -5.72 5.01 11.44
CA GLU A 126 -5.16 6.28 11.03
C GLU A 126 -3.66 6.10 10.82
N ALA A 127 -3.20 6.39 9.63
CA ALA A 127 -1.79 6.31 9.25
C ALA A 127 -1.15 4.95 9.62
N GLY A 128 -1.86 3.85 9.41
CA GLY A 128 -1.39 2.51 9.74
C GLY A 128 -1.60 2.08 11.18
N VAL A 129 -1.96 2.97 12.10
CA VAL A 129 -2.31 2.65 13.50
C VAL A 129 -3.81 2.45 13.61
N THR A 130 -4.25 1.26 14.03
CA THR A 130 -5.68 0.94 14.13
C THR A 130 -6.19 0.94 15.56
N ARG A 131 -5.29 0.72 16.52
CA ARG A 131 -5.69 0.56 17.91
C ARG A 131 -4.54 0.82 18.86
N ALA A 132 -4.83 1.45 20.00
CA ALA A 132 -4.01 1.42 21.19
C ALA A 132 -4.89 1.36 22.43
N ASP A 133 -4.53 0.48 23.37
CA ASP A 133 -5.27 0.20 24.59
C ASP A 133 -4.34 0.06 25.80
N LYS A 134 -4.88 0.36 26.98
CA LYS A 134 -4.36 -0.14 28.25
C LYS A 134 -5.12 -1.40 28.62
N LEU A 135 -4.43 -2.51 28.67
CA LEU A 135 -4.99 -3.80 29.06
C LEU A 135 -4.88 -4.01 30.59
N ALA A 136 -5.59 -5.02 31.10
CA ALA A 136 -5.49 -5.46 32.48
C ALA A 136 -4.03 -5.67 32.89
N GLY A 137 -3.71 -5.38 34.17
CA GLY A 137 -2.35 -5.47 34.71
C GLY A 137 -1.38 -4.44 34.18
N ASN A 138 -1.87 -3.27 33.72
CA ASN A 138 -1.06 -2.16 33.22
C ASN A 138 -0.15 -2.54 32.05
N VAL A 139 -0.69 -3.28 31.07
CA VAL A 139 -0.01 -3.65 29.83
C VAL A 139 -0.49 -2.74 28.71
N GLY A 140 0.43 -2.09 28.00
CA GLY A 140 0.13 -1.36 26.76
C GLY A 140 -0.07 -2.33 25.60
N TYR A 141 -1.00 -1.99 24.73
CA TYR A 141 -1.21 -2.67 23.46
C TYR A 141 -1.33 -1.64 22.34
N VAL A 142 -0.63 -1.85 21.25
CA VAL A 142 -0.75 -1.04 20.04
C VAL A 142 -0.73 -1.95 18.82
N GLU A 143 -1.68 -1.74 17.90
CA GLU A 143 -1.77 -2.46 16.64
C GLU A 143 -1.41 -1.54 15.48
N VAL A 144 -0.45 -1.99 14.66
CA VAL A 144 0.03 -1.29 13.47
C VAL A 144 -0.12 -2.22 12.28
N VAL A 145 -0.95 -1.83 11.30
CA VAL A 145 -1.27 -2.66 10.12
C VAL A 145 -0.54 -2.23 8.86
N GLY A 146 0.18 -1.11 8.91
CA GLY A 146 0.98 -0.59 7.79
C GLY A 146 1.88 0.54 8.24
N LEU A 147 2.85 0.85 7.41
CA LEU A 147 3.89 1.85 7.65
C LEU A 147 3.90 2.86 6.50
N PRO A 148 2.94 3.80 6.42
CA PRO A 148 2.94 4.84 5.40
C PRO A 148 4.18 5.74 5.54
N PRO A 149 4.42 6.70 4.61
CA PRO A 149 5.52 7.63 4.73
C PRO A 149 5.61 8.26 6.12
N LEU A 150 6.83 8.41 6.65
CA LEU A 150 7.05 8.81 8.05
C LEU A 150 6.31 10.11 8.42
N ASP A 151 6.26 11.08 7.50
CA ASP A 151 5.59 12.37 7.74
C ASP A 151 4.08 12.24 7.98
N VAL A 152 3.48 11.14 7.50
CA VAL A 152 2.07 10.79 7.76
C VAL A 152 1.96 9.93 9.01
N PHE A 153 2.85 8.95 9.15
CA PHE A 153 2.81 7.93 10.20
C PHE A 153 3.11 8.48 11.59
N LYS A 154 4.11 9.36 11.68
CA LYS A 154 4.73 9.79 12.93
C LYS A 154 3.74 10.33 13.95
N GLU A 155 2.88 11.25 13.55
CA GLU A 155 1.94 11.89 14.46
C GLU A 155 0.91 10.91 15.04
N ALA A 156 0.35 10.04 14.22
CA ALA A 156 -0.61 9.03 14.65
C ALA A 156 0.02 8.03 15.62
N PHE A 157 1.24 7.58 15.32
CA PHE A 157 1.97 6.64 16.18
C PHE A 157 2.36 7.29 17.53
N ASP A 158 2.86 8.54 17.51
CA ASP A 158 3.19 9.29 18.73
C ASP A 158 1.95 9.46 19.63
N ARG A 159 0.79 9.79 19.05
CA ARG A 159 -0.48 9.91 19.79
C ARG A 159 -0.91 8.58 20.39
N ALA A 160 -0.73 7.49 19.68
CA ALA A 160 -1.06 6.15 20.18
C ALA A 160 -0.12 5.72 21.32
N MET A 161 1.16 6.03 21.21
CA MET A 161 2.18 5.64 22.16
C MET A 161 2.20 6.52 23.43
N ALA A 162 1.86 7.80 23.33
CA ALA A 162 1.96 8.74 24.45
C ALA A 162 1.25 8.27 25.75
N PRO A 163 -0.02 7.80 25.72
CA PRO A 163 -0.70 7.30 26.92
C PRO A 163 -0.16 5.97 27.43
N LEU A 164 0.64 5.24 26.61
CA LEU A 164 1.21 3.94 26.96
C LEU A 164 2.58 4.04 27.64
N LYS A 165 3.17 5.25 27.72
CA LYS A 165 4.55 5.44 28.21
C LYS A 165 4.78 4.87 29.61
N ASP A 166 3.77 4.90 30.49
CA ASP A 166 3.87 4.46 31.90
C ASP A 166 3.35 3.03 32.12
N THR A 167 3.04 2.28 31.05
CA THR A 167 2.70 0.87 31.18
C THR A 167 3.93 0.05 31.56
N ARG A 168 3.73 -1.07 32.27
CA ARG A 168 4.84 -1.92 32.72
C ARG A 168 5.41 -2.81 31.63
N ALA A 169 4.67 -3.03 30.56
CA ALA A 169 5.04 -3.80 29.38
C ALA A 169 4.23 -3.34 28.18
N LEU A 170 4.70 -3.65 26.97
CA LEU A 170 4.01 -3.34 25.72
C LEU A 170 3.86 -4.58 24.85
N ILE A 171 2.71 -4.68 24.21
CA ILE A 171 2.44 -5.61 23.11
C ILE A 171 2.28 -4.78 21.83
N LEU A 172 3.20 -4.97 20.88
CA LEU A 172 3.15 -4.38 19.55
C LEU A 172 2.61 -5.44 18.58
N ASP A 173 1.40 -5.24 18.10
CA ASP A 173 0.74 -6.21 17.22
C ASP A 173 0.99 -5.88 15.76
N LEU A 174 1.80 -6.71 15.09
CA LEU A 174 2.13 -6.61 13.68
C LEU A 174 1.52 -7.76 12.85
N ARG A 175 0.64 -8.57 13.41
CA ARG A 175 0.08 -9.75 12.73
C ARG A 175 -0.61 -9.43 11.42
N ARG A 176 -1.08 -8.20 11.24
CA ARG A 176 -1.73 -7.71 10.00
C ARG A 176 -0.92 -6.63 9.28
N ASN A 177 0.36 -6.49 9.62
CA ASN A 177 1.21 -5.45 9.03
C ASN A 177 1.82 -5.92 7.71
N GLY A 178 1.37 -5.34 6.60
CA GLY A 178 1.87 -5.63 5.26
C GLY A 178 3.15 -4.89 4.88
N GLY A 179 3.72 -4.08 5.78
CA GLY A 179 4.94 -3.31 5.53
C GLY A 179 4.70 -1.85 5.21
N GLY A 180 5.65 -1.24 4.53
CA GLY A 180 5.63 0.16 4.12
C GLY A 180 6.99 0.84 4.09
N ALA A 181 7.04 2.11 4.49
CA ALA A 181 8.21 2.97 4.34
C ALA A 181 9.34 2.64 5.34
N PRO A 182 10.61 2.47 4.89
CA PRO A 182 11.75 2.20 5.76
C PRO A 182 11.93 3.21 6.91
N ALA A 183 11.69 4.49 6.67
CA ALA A 183 11.80 5.51 7.70
C ALA A 183 10.77 5.34 8.83
N ALA A 184 9.57 4.81 8.53
CA ALA A 184 8.54 4.54 9.53
C ALA A 184 8.88 3.29 10.36
N GLU A 185 9.44 2.23 9.76
CA GLU A 185 9.92 1.06 10.50
C GLU A 185 11.00 1.41 11.52
N VAL A 186 12.00 2.20 11.08
CA VAL A 186 13.07 2.70 11.94
C VAL A 186 12.53 3.59 13.05
N TYR A 187 11.50 4.40 12.76
CA TYR A 187 10.85 5.25 13.75
C TYR A 187 10.17 4.43 14.86
N VAL A 188 9.45 3.36 14.50
CA VAL A 188 8.88 2.43 15.49
C VAL A 188 9.97 1.83 16.37
N ALA A 189 11.04 1.32 15.77
CA ALA A 189 12.16 0.72 16.52
C ALA A 189 12.84 1.73 17.46
N SER A 190 12.87 3.01 17.08
CA SER A 190 13.52 4.08 17.85
C SER A 190 12.89 4.32 19.22
N TYR A 191 11.63 3.97 19.43
CA TYR A 191 11.00 4.07 20.76
C TYR A 191 11.62 3.14 21.81
N PHE A 192 12.30 2.08 21.36
CA PHE A 192 12.84 1.00 22.20
C PHE A 192 14.38 1.02 22.27
N VAL A 193 15.01 1.95 21.58
CA VAL A 193 16.47 2.12 21.56
C VAL A 193 16.84 3.37 22.34
N ASP A 194 17.93 3.30 23.12
CA ASP A 194 18.42 4.42 23.92
C ASP A 194 18.76 5.63 23.01
N PRO A 195 18.06 6.77 23.16
CA PRO A 195 18.28 7.93 22.33
C PRO A 195 19.62 8.64 22.61
N GLY A 196 20.26 8.32 23.73
CA GLY A 196 21.56 8.89 24.09
C GLY A 196 22.74 8.39 23.23
N LYS A 197 22.52 7.38 22.40
CA LYS A 197 23.54 6.80 21.54
C LYS A 197 22.98 6.56 20.12
N PRO A 198 23.70 6.97 19.06
CA PRO A 198 23.37 6.56 17.71
C PRO A 198 23.55 5.05 17.55
N VAL A 199 22.45 4.35 17.23
CA VAL A 199 22.43 2.91 16.96
C VAL A 199 21.97 2.70 15.53
N ALA A 200 22.76 2.00 14.72
CA ALA A 200 22.34 1.59 13.40
C ALA A 200 21.26 0.48 13.57
N ILE A 201 20.04 0.78 13.12
CA ILE A 201 18.90 -0.13 13.21
C ILE A 201 18.87 -1.02 11.98
N ASN A 202 18.98 -0.41 10.79
CA ASN A 202 18.96 -1.11 9.52
C ASN A 202 19.88 -0.44 8.52
N LYS A 203 20.24 -1.17 7.48
CA LYS A 203 21.07 -0.71 6.37
C LYS A 203 20.47 -1.21 5.08
N PHE A 204 20.26 -0.33 4.11
CA PHE A 204 19.74 -0.68 2.79
C PHE A 204 20.85 -0.61 1.76
N ILE A 205 21.03 -1.68 1.01
CA ILE A 205 21.97 -1.80 -0.09
C ILE A 205 21.15 -1.81 -1.37
N SER A 206 21.20 -0.70 -2.13
CA SER A 206 20.42 -0.51 -3.34
C SER A 206 21.31 -0.55 -4.57
N ARG A 207 20.87 -1.23 -5.63
CA ARG A 207 21.56 -1.26 -6.90
C ARG A 207 21.35 0.05 -7.65
N ASN A 208 22.42 0.57 -8.24
CA ASN A 208 22.34 1.71 -9.16
C ASN A 208 21.83 1.19 -10.52
N PRO A 209 20.73 1.74 -11.06
CA PRO A 209 20.13 1.22 -12.29
C PRO A 209 21.12 1.14 -13.46
N GLY A 210 21.06 0.05 -14.22
CA GLY A 210 21.92 -0.19 -15.39
C GLY A 210 23.38 -0.47 -15.08
N THR A 211 23.74 -0.68 -13.81
CA THR A 211 25.11 -0.99 -13.39
C THR A 211 25.15 -2.15 -12.40
N ASP A 212 26.33 -2.67 -12.11
CA ASP A 212 26.57 -3.64 -11.02
C ASP A 212 27.18 -2.95 -9.79
N THR A 213 26.96 -1.66 -9.64
CA THR A 213 27.38 -0.89 -8.46
C THR A 213 26.21 -0.70 -7.50
N PHE A 214 26.53 -0.54 -6.23
CA PHE A 214 25.56 -0.41 -5.15
C PHE A 214 25.84 0.85 -4.34
N ARG A 215 24.76 1.43 -3.80
CA ARG A 215 24.83 2.44 -2.75
C ARG A 215 24.31 1.83 -1.46
N THR A 216 24.88 2.26 -0.34
CA THR A 216 24.44 1.84 0.98
C THR A 216 23.93 3.06 1.75
N GLU A 217 22.76 2.91 2.35
CA GLU A 217 22.17 3.89 3.24
C GLU A 217 21.97 3.26 4.61
N GLU A 218 22.52 3.87 5.67
CA GLU A 218 22.40 3.41 7.04
C GLU A 218 21.33 4.21 7.77
N PHE A 219 20.37 3.50 8.35
CA PHE A 219 19.30 4.08 9.14
C PHE A 219 19.60 3.93 10.63
N LYS A 220 19.74 5.06 11.31
CA LYS A 220 19.97 5.13 12.76
C LYS A 220 18.68 5.49 13.48
N ASN A 221 18.64 5.19 14.80
CA ASN A 221 17.52 5.57 15.64
C ASN A 221 17.23 7.08 15.54
N ALA A 222 15.94 7.38 15.36
CA ALA A 222 15.41 8.72 15.31
C ALA A 222 15.08 9.26 16.71
N GLN A 223 14.91 10.57 16.85
CA GLN A 223 14.37 11.17 18.05
C GLN A 223 12.87 10.86 18.16
N THR A 224 12.46 10.33 19.31
CA THR A 224 11.07 10.04 19.66
C THR A 224 10.66 10.92 20.85
N PRO A 225 9.35 11.16 21.09
CA PRO A 225 8.88 11.98 22.22
C PRO A 225 9.34 11.46 23.59
N TYR A 226 9.61 10.16 23.69
CA TYR A 226 10.17 9.52 24.87
C TYR A 226 10.78 8.16 24.53
N PHE A 227 11.69 7.71 25.35
CA PHE A 227 12.23 6.35 25.32
C PHE A 227 11.35 5.43 26.17
N TYR A 228 10.83 4.34 25.60
CA TYR A 228 9.98 3.41 26.33
C TYR A 228 10.72 2.67 27.46
N GLY A 229 12.04 2.62 27.39
CA GLY A 229 12.90 2.03 28.42
C GLY A 229 13.11 0.52 28.22
N LYS A 230 13.71 -0.09 29.23
CA LYS A 230 14.03 -1.53 29.24
C LYS A 230 12.85 -2.39 29.77
N LYS A 231 11.62 -1.94 29.56
CA LYS A 231 10.42 -2.69 29.93
C LYS A 231 10.21 -3.84 28.93
N PRO A 232 9.55 -4.95 29.33
CA PRO A 232 9.23 -6.03 28.41
C PRO A 232 8.41 -5.55 27.22
N VAL A 233 8.83 -5.89 26.01
CA VAL A 233 8.13 -5.65 24.76
C VAL A 233 7.95 -6.97 24.04
N TYR A 234 6.72 -7.24 23.61
CA TYR A 234 6.38 -8.41 22.80
C TYR A 234 5.82 -7.96 21.46
N VAL A 235 6.40 -8.46 20.39
CA VAL A 235 5.95 -8.20 19.02
C VAL A 235 5.16 -9.40 18.54
N LEU A 236 3.88 -9.21 18.22
CA LEU A 236 3.05 -10.29 17.69
C LEU A 236 3.23 -10.38 16.18
N THR A 237 3.51 -11.59 15.68
CA THR A 237 3.76 -11.89 14.27
C THR A 237 2.82 -12.94 13.70
N SER A 238 2.65 -12.94 12.38
CA SER A 238 1.92 -13.95 11.61
C SER A 238 2.53 -14.11 10.22
N GLY A 239 2.08 -15.08 9.45
CA GLY A 239 2.44 -15.23 8.04
C GLY A 239 2.05 -14.03 7.16
N SER A 240 1.18 -13.13 7.67
CA SER A 240 0.79 -11.87 7.01
C SER A 240 1.65 -10.67 7.43
N THR A 241 2.48 -10.80 8.45
CA THR A 241 3.52 -9.81 8.75
C THR A 241 4.52 -9.86 7.61
N PHE A 242 4.68 -8.74 6.86
CA PHE A 242 5.43 -8.74 5.62
C PHE A 242 6.26 -7.46 5.45
N SER A 243 7.38 -7.53 4.70
CA SER A 243 8.19 -6.37 4.29
C SER A 243 8.61 -5.49 5.48
N GLY A 244 8.29 -4.20 5.51
CA GLY A 244 8.60 -3.30 6.63
C GLY A 244 8.04 -3.76 7.99
N GLY A 245 6.92 -4.52 8.01
CA GLY A 245 6.42 -5.13 9.24
C GLY A 245 7.37 -6.20 9.79
N GLU A 246 7.99 -6.97 8.88
CA GLU A 246 9.04 -7.92 9.23
C GLU A 246 10.32 -7.22 9.69
N ALA A 247 10.66 -6.08 9.04
CA ALA A 247 11.81 -5.27 9.44
C ALA A 247 11.70 -4.82 10.91
N VAL A 248 10.54 -4.28 11.32
CA VAL A 248 10.30 -3.91 12.72
C VAL A 248 10.49 -5.11 13.65
N ALA A 249 9.90 -6.26 13.34
CA ALA A 249 10.02 -7.45 14.16
C ALA A 249 11.47 -7.95 14.25
N TYR A 250 12.15 -8.05 13.10
CA TYR A 250 13.52 -8.51 12.99
C TYR A 250 14.52 -7.59 13.71
N ASP A 251 14.40 -6.29 13.50
CA ASP A 251 15.32 -5.30 14.07
C ASP A 251 15.18 -5.24 15.59
N LEU A 252 13.95 -5.24 16.11
CA LEU A 252 13.72 -5.27 17.56
C LEU A 252 14.22 -6.57 18.22
N GLN A 253 14.06 -7.71 17.52
CA GLN A 253 14.60 -9.00 17.97
C GLN A 253 16.13 -9.01 17.94
N ALA A 254 16.75 -8.58 16.84
CA ALA A 254 18.20 -8.53 16.68
C ALA A 254 18.88 -7.60 17.70
N LEU A 255 18.25 -6.47 18.01
CA LEU A 255 18.68 -5.53 19.04
C LEU A 255 18.41 -6.03 20.47
N LYS A 256 17.70 -7.16 20.62
CA LYS A 256 17.31 -7.75 21.91
C LYS A 256 16.49 -6.80 22.81
N VAL A 257 15.73 -5.91 22.20
CA VAL A 257 14.86 -4.96 22.90
C VAL A 257 13.40 -5.43 22.96
N ALA A 258 13.04 -6.43 22.14
CA ALA A 258 11.74 -7.09 22.18
C ALA A 258 11.88 -8.60 21.93
N LYS A 259 10.82 -9.36 22.27
CA LYS A 259 10.66 -10.78 21.89
C LYS A 259 9.50 -10.90 20.91
N THR A 260 9.69 -11.68 19.87
CA THR A 260 8.65 -12.00 18.89
C THR A 260 7.85 -13.22 19.30
N VAL A 261 6.54 -13.17 19.13
CA VAL A 261 5.55 -14.19 19.54
C VAL A 261 4.56 -14.41 18.41
N GLY A 262 4.40 -15.63 17.95
CA GLY A 262 3.43 -15.95 16.90
C GLY A 262 3.96 -16.93 15.86
N ASP A 263 3.50 -16.77 14.62
CA ASP A 263 3.97 -17.54 13.47
C ASP A 263 5.22 -16.90 12.84
N VAL A 264 5.93 -17.71 12.06
CA VAL A 264 6.96 -17.22 11.12
C VAL A 264 6.32 -16.22 10.15
N THR A 265 7.03 -15.13 9.87
CA THR A 265 6.52 -14.06 8.99
C THR A 265 6.62 -14.41 7.50
N GLY A 266 6.11 -13.55 6.64
CA GLY A 266 5.93 -13.83 5.21
C GLY A 266 7.21 -14.06 4.41
N GLY A 267 8.35 -13.52 4.83
CA GLY A 267 9.66 -13.74 4.18
C GLY A 267 9.87 -12.89 2.92
N GLY A 268 9.53 -11.59 2.99
CA GLY A 268 9.83 -10.62 1.95
C GLY A 268 10.62 -9.45 2.51
N ALA A 269 11.89 -9.33 2.13
CA ALA A 269 12.77 -8.30 2.64
C ALA A 269 13.08 -7.20 1.63
N ASN A 270 13.12 -7.52 0.35
CA ASN A 270 13.73 -6.67 -0.67
C ASN A 270 12.83 -5.50 -1.11
N PRO A 271 13.14 -4.24 -0.75
CA PRO A 271 12.36 -3.08 -1.19
C PRO A 271 12.55 -2.80 -2.68
N GLY A 272 11.54 -2.22 -3.30
CA GLY A 272 11.57 -1.91 -4.71
C GLY A 272 10.49 -0.94 -5.13
N GLY A 273 10.16 -0.98 -6.40
CA GLY A 273 9.12 -0.14 -6.99
C GLY A 273 8.54 -0.72 -8.26
N MET A 274 7.41 -0.16 -8.69
CA MET A 274 6.78 -0.51 -9.95
C MET A 274 7.59 0.03 -11.13
N ALA A 275 7.91 -0.84 -12.07
CA ALA A 275 8.52 -0.50 -13.34
C ALA A 275 7.52 -0.83 -14.47
N PRO A 276 7.16 0.12 -15.34
CA PRO A 276 6.38 -0.21 -16.53
C PRO A 276 7.20 -1.16 -17.42
N ILE A 277 6.58 -2.27 -17.85
CA ILE A 277 7.19 -3.29 -18.69
C ILE A 277 6.53 -3.34 -20.09
N SER A 278 5.35 -2.76 -20.22
CA SER A 278 4.67 -2.48 -21.47
C SER A 278 3.59 -1.41 -21.21
N PRO A 279 2.85 -0.94 -22.23
CA PRO A 279 1.73 -0.01 -22.00
C PRO A 279 0.70 -0.52 -20.98
N ASP A 280 0.50 -1.84 -20.92
CA ASP A 280 -0.55 -2.47 -20.13
C ASP A 280 -0.06 -3.18 -18.88
N PHE A 281 1.23 -3.40 -18.70
CA PHE A 281 1.76 -4.15 -17.57
C PHE A 281 2.87 -3.40 -16.85
N ALA A 282 2.92 -3.59 -15.54
CA ALA A 282 4.03 -3.12 -14.71
C ALA A 282 4.52 -4.26 -13.80
N LEU A 283 5.81 -4.29 -13.54
CA LEU A 283 6.46 -5.26 -12.66
C LEU A 283 6.97 -4.54 -11.42
N PHE A 284 6.65 -5.04 -10.22
CA PHE A 284 7.36 -4.64 -9.02
C PHE A 284 8.75 -5.29 -9.05
N VAL A 285 9.78 -4.45 -9.16
CA VAL A 285 11.18 -4.88 -9.19
C VAL A 285 11.83 -4.53 -7.85
N PRO A 286 12.27 -5.51 -7.07
CA PRO A 286 13.11 -5.26 -5.89
C PRO A 286 14.47 -4.68 -6.30
N MET A 287 14.77 -3.45 -5.87
CA MET A 287 15.98 -2.72 -6.26
C MET A 287 16.99 -2.59 -5.12
N GLY A 288 16.60 -3.01 -3.93
CA GLY A 288 17.42 -2.97 -2.73
C GLY A 288 17.23 -4.22 -1.87
N ARG A 289 18.11 -4.39 -0.90
CA ARG A 289 17.98 -5.38 0.16
C ARG A 289 18.36 -4.76 1.49
N PRO A 290 17.65 -5.07 2.58
CA PRO A 290 18.08 -4.69 3.91
C PRO A 290 19.21 -5.60 4.36
N GLU A 291 20.03 -5.08 5.26
CA GLU A 291 21.03 -5.83 6.00
C GLU A 291 21.05 -5.30 7.44
N ASN A 292 20.61 -6.12 8.39
CA ASN A 292 20.63 -5.70 9.79
C ASN A 292 22.08 -5.61 10.29
N PRO A 293 22.53 -4.46 10.82
CA PRO A 293 23.93 -4.26 11.23
C PRO A 293 24.39 -5.19 12.34
N THR A 294 23.49 -5.72 13.17
CA THR A 294 23.81 -6.62 14.27
C THR A 294 24.04 -8.05 13.79
N THR A 295 23.24 -8.52 12.82
CA THR A 295 23.28 -9.91 12.35
C THR A 295 24.03 -10.11 11.04
N GLY A 296 24.22 -9.04 10.25
CA GLY A 296 24.73 -9.10 8.88
C GLY A 296 23.81 -9.84 7.90
N LYS A 297 22.53 -10.03 8.25
CA LYS A 297 21.54 -10.83 7.51
C LYS A 297 20.22 -10.07 7.39
N ASN A 298 19.27 -10.68 6.67
CA ASN A 298 17.88 -10.29 6.62
C ASN A 298 16.96 -11.53 6.62
N TRP A 299 15.67 -11.34 6.40
CA TRP A 299 14.63 -12.37 6.47
C TRP A 299 14.10 -12.82 5.10
N GLU A 300 14.76 -12.42 3.99
CA GLU A 300 14.30 -12.80 2.65
C GLU A 300 14.17 -14.31 2.49
N GLY A 301 13.03 -14.76 1.97
CA GLY A 301 12.70 -16.14 1.70
C GLY A 301 12.39 -17.01 2.93
N VAL A 302 12.85 -16.63 4.12
CA VAL A 302 12.76 -17.46 5.35
C VAL A 302 11.80 -16.90 6.42
N GLY A 303 11.49 -15.60 6.36
CA GLY A 303 10.73 -14.91 7.38
C GLY A 303 11.46 -14.71 8.70
N VAL A 304 10.90 -13.89 9.56
CA VAL A 304 11.37 -13.73 10.95
C VAL A 304 10.89 -14.91 11.76
N GLN A 305 11.83 -15.64 12.34
CA GLN A 305 11.52 -16.77 13.22
C GLN A 305 11.13 -16.22 14.60
N PRO A 306 9.94 -16.53 15.14
CA PRO A 306 9.52 -16.01 16.43
C PRO A 306 10.34 -16.61 17.58
N ASP A 307 10.64 -15.82 18.63
CA ASP A 307 11.27 -16.31 19.86
C ASP A 307 10.34 -17.27 20.62
N VAL A 308 9.01 -17.06 20.47
CA VAL A 308 7.98 -17.94 21.02
C VAL A 308 7.03 -18.34 19.91
N ALA A 309 7.23 -19.53 19.36
CA ALA A 309 6.43 -20.07 18.27
C ALA A 309 5.08 -20.58 18.79
N VAL A 310 4.02 -19.95 18.36
CA VAL A 310 2.61 -20.32 18.62
C VAL A 310 1.78 -19.91 17.40
N PRO A 311 0.61 -20.52 17.16
CA PRO A 311 -0.30 -20.03 16.13
C PRO A 311 -0.59 -18.52 16.32
N ALA A 312 -0.64 -17.75 15.24
CA ALA A 312 -0.87 -16.31 15.30
C ALA A 312 -2.14 -15.93 16.09
N ALA A 313 -3.17 -16.77 16.03
CA ALA A 313 -4.39 -16.58 16.80
C ALA A 313 -4.15 -16.60 18.32
N ASP A 314 -3.18 -17.38 18.77
CA ASP A 314 -2.83 -17.53 20.19
C ASP A 314 -1.74 -16.56 20.66
N ALA A 315 -1.11 -15.80 19.74
CA ALA A 315 0.06 -14.97 20.04
C ALA A 315 -0.21 -13.93 21.16
N LEU A 316 -1.36 -13.28 21.16
CA LEU A 316 -1.73 -12.32 22.20
C LEU A 316 -1.86 -13.02 23.57
N LYS A 317 -2.53 -14.16 23.62
CA LYS A 317 -2.68 -14.96 24.85
C LYS A 317 -1.33 -15.41 25.39
N ALA A 318 -0.45 -15.89 24.50
CA ALA A 318 0.90 -16.29 24.87
C ALA A 318 1.72 -15.11 25.43
N ALA A 319 1.71 -13.95 24.78
CA ALA A 319 2.38 -12.74 25.24
C ALA A 319 1.87 -12.28 26.62
N LEU A 320 0.56 -12.29 26.83
CA LEU A 320 -0.05 -11.98 28.13
C LEU A 320 0.36 -13.00 29.20
N GLY A 321 0.41 -14.29 28.86
CA GLY A 321 0.89 -15.35 29.73
C GLY A 321 2.34 -15.15 30.19
N LEU A 322 3.22 -14.72 29.27
CA LEU A 322 4.62 -14.38 29.57
C LEU A 322 4.72 -13.18 30.54
N LEU A 323 3.70 -12.33 30.58
CA LEU A 323 3.57 -11.21 31.52
C LEU A 323 2.86 -11.60 32.82
N GLY A 324 2.58 -12.90 33.03
CA GLY A 324 1.91 -13.40 34.23
C GLY A 324 0.40 -13.14 34.28
N GLN A 325 -0.21 -12.78 33.12
CA GLN A 325 -1.65 -12.60 33.03
C GLN A 325 -2.33 -13.96 32.79
N LYS A 326 -3.28 -14.32 33.64
CA LYS A 326 -4.16 -15.48 33.43
C LYS A 326 -5.37 -15.01 32.65
N THR A 327 -5.38 -15.20 31.35
CA THR A 327 -6.46 -14.69 30.50
C THR A 327 -6.93 -15.78 29.53
N ASP A 328 -8.23 -16.05 29.56
CA ASP A 328 -8.90 -16.66 28.44
C ASP A 328 -9.11 -15.61 27.38
N GLN A 329 -8.39 -15.73 26.29
CA GLN A 329 -8.52 -14.75 25.23
C GLN A 329 -9.65 -15.14 24.30
N THR A 330 -10.71 -14.33 24.30
CA THR A 330 -11.77 -14.38 23.31
C THR A 330 -11.66 -13.23 22.31
N SER A 331 -11.34 -12.03 22.81
CA SER A 331 -11.06 -10.86 21.97
C SER A 331 -10.24 -9.82 22.71
N ILE A 332 -9.55 -8.95 21.99
CA ILE A 332 -8.82 -7.82 22.55
C ILE A 332 -9.76 -6.83 23.26
N ASP A 333 -10.99 -6.67 22.78
CA ASP A 333 -11.97 -5.76 23.38
C ASP A 333 -12.37 -6.20 24.79
N ALA A 334 -12.49 -7.52 25.01
CA ALA A 334 -12.78 -8.07 26.34
C ALA A 334 -11.62 -7.86 27.33
N LEU A 335 -10.39 -7.66 26.84
CA LEU A 335 -9.21 -7.45 27.69
C LEU A 335 -8.89 -5.98 27.93
N SER A 336 -9.46 -5.07 27.11
CA SER A 336 -9.19 -3.64 27.20
C SER A 336 -9.83 -3.03 28.44
N GLN A 337 -9.03 -2.43 29.29
CA GLN A 337 -9.52 -1.56 30.39
C GLN A 337 -9.83 -0.16 29.88
N ALA A 338 -9.05 0.34 28.94
CA ALA A 338 -9.26 1.64 28.33
C ALA A 338 -8.65 1.70 26.92
N ARG A 339 -9.48 2.04 25.96
CA ARG A 339 -9.00 2.45 24.63
C ARG A 339 -8.42 3.85 24.75
N VAL A 340 -7.15 4.00 24.41
CA VAL A 340 -6.42 5.26 24.57
C VAL A 340 -6.09 5.98 23.28
N PHE A 341 -6.45 5.37 22.16
CA PHE A 341 -6.31 5.93 20.82
C PHE A 341 -7.57 5.69 19.99
N THR A 342 -8.07 6.74 19.38
CA THR A 342 -9.16 6.67 18.41
C THR A 342 -8.62 7.17 17.07
N PRO A 343 -8.68 6.35 16.02
CA PRO A 343 -8.32 6.80 14.68
C PRO A 343 -9.16 7.99 14.24
N ARG A 344 -8.58 8.86 13.45
CA ARG A 344 -9.28 9.99 12.83
C ARG A 344 -10.41 9.46 11.92
N SER A 345 -11.57 10.05 12.04
CA SER A 345 -12.76 9.70 11.24
C SER A 345 -13.26 10.85 10.38
N THR A 346 -12.64 12.03 10.49
CA THR A 346 -12.96 13.22 9.69
C THR A 346 -11.83 13.56 8.75
N ALA A 347 -12.16 14.18 7.61
CA ALA A 347 -11.17 14.62 6.65
C ALA A 347 -10.16 15.61 7.27
N ASN A 348 -8.92 15.59 6.77
CA ASN A 348 -7.99 16.69 6.97
C ASN A 348 -8.58 17.95 6.33
N PRO A 349 -8.66 19.10 7.03
CA PRO A 349 -9.28 20.31 6.50
C PRO A 349 -8.71 20.80 5.15
N ALA A 350 -7.45 20.46 4.85
CA ALA A 350 -6.79 20.84 3.60
C ALA A 350 -6.95 19.82 2.46
N SER A 351 -7.42 18.60 2.74
CA SER A 351 -7.33 17.50 1.77
C SER A 351 -8.28 17.64 0.60
N GLU A 352 -9.50 18.16 0.78
CA GLU A 352 -10.41 18.40 -0.35
C GLU A 352 -9.84 19.44 -1.34
N ALA A 353 -9.29 20.54 -0.82
CA ALA A 353 -8.64 21.53 -1.64
C ALA A 353 -7.42 20.96 -2.39
N ALA A 354 -6.64 20.11 -1.73
CA ALA A 354 -5.50 19.43 -2.34
C ALA A 354 -5.93 18.44 -3.45
N VAL A 355 -7.04 17.70 -3.27
CA VAL A 355 -7.61 16.82 -4.30
C VAL A 355 -8.00 17.65 -5.53
N ARG A 356 -8.78 18.71 -5.34
CA ARG A 356 -9.24 19.57 -6.45
C ARG A 356 -8.07 20.20 -7.19
N ARG A 357 -7.08 20.70 -6.45
CA ARG A 357 -5.86 21.27 -7.02
C ARG A 357 -5.10 20.24 -7.85
N MET A 358 -4.75 19.09 -7.28
CA MET A 358 -3.99 18.04 -7.97
C MET A 358 -4.68 17.58 -9.26
N LEU A 359 -5.99 17.32 -9.21
CA LEU A 359 -6.73 16.90 -10.39
C LEU A 359 -6.78 18.00 -11.47
N GLY A 360 -6.86 19.27 -11.06
CA GLY A 360 -6.77 20.42 -11.98
C GLY A 360 -5.38 20.54 -12.61
N GLU A 361 -4.32 20.38 -11.84
CA GLU A 361 -2.92 20.36 -12.28
C GLU A 361 -2.64 19.21 -13.25
N LEU A 362 -3.18 18.01 -12.97
CA LEU A 362 -3.10 16.88 -13.90
C LEU A 362 -3.84 17.14 -15.20
N ALA A 363 -5.01 17.79 -15.13
CA ALA A 363 -5.80 18.16 -16.31
C ALA A 363 -5.11 19.25 -17.17
N SER A 364 -4.38 20.18 -16.55
CA SER A 364 -3.59 21.19 -17.28
C SER A 364 -2.26 20.66 -17.81
N GLY A 365 -1.75 19.54 -17.25
CA GLY A 365 -0.41 19.02 -17.53
C GLY A 365 0.72 19.77 -16.80
N GLU A 366 0.38 20.61 -15.83
CA GLU A 366 1.33 21.46 -15.10
C GLU A 366 1.24 21.24 -13.57
N PRO A 367 1.69 20.08 -13.05
CA PRO A 367 1.70 19.81 -11.61
C PRO A 367 2.67 20.73 -10.85
N ASN A 368 2.22 21.24 -9.70
CA ASN A 368 3.10 21.95 -8.78
C ASN A 368 3.91 20.95 -7.94
N TYR A 369 5.11 20.63 -8.40
CA TYR A 369 5.97 19.65 -7.75
C TYR A 369 6.45 20.08 -6.35
N ASP A 370 6.51 21.37 -6.01
CA ASP A 370 6.93 21.86 -4.69
C ASP A 370 5.93 21.44 -3.58
N LEU A 371 4.68 21.16 -3.98
CA LEU A 371 3.63 20.67 -3.10
C LEU A 371 3.51 19.14 -3.06
N LEU A 372 4.49 18.43 -3.61
CA LEU A 372 4.58 16.98 -3.60
C LEU A 372 5.81 16.53 -2.81
N MET A 373 5.68 15.44 -2.07
CA MET A 373 6.84 14.76 -1.50
C MET A 373 7.71 14.14 -2.61
N PRO A 374 9.03 13.97 -2.41
CA PRO A 374 9.95 13.48 -3.46
C PRO A 374 9.47 12.22 -4.18
N GLY A 375 8.94 11.24 -3.45
CA GLY A 375 8.38 10.01 -4.04
C GLY A 375 7.17 10.30 -4.95
N MET A 376 6.30 11.21 -4.54
CA MET A 376 5.15 11.63 -5.36
C MET A 376 5.58 12.45 -6.58
N GLN A 377 6.62 13.27 -6.48
CA GLN A 377 7.17 14.00 -7.63
C GLN A 377 7.60 13.05 -8.73
N GLU A 378 8.33 12.01 -8.38
CA GLU A 378 8.85 11.03 -9.34
C GLU A 378 7.71 10.25 -10.01
N VAL A 379 6.78 9.70 -9.22
CA VAL A 379 5.61 8.99 -9.74
C VAL A 379 4.75 9.88 -10.63
N THR A 380 4.54 11.14 -10.23
CA THR A 380 3.76 12.10 -11.02
C THR A 380 4.44 12.40 -12.36
N ARG A 381 5.77 12.64 -12.39
CA ARG A 381 6.50 12.85 -13.66
C ARG A 381 6.35 11.66 -14.62
N GLN A 382 6.48 10.46 -14.10
CA GLN A 382 6.38 9.23 -14.91
C GLN A 382 4.97 9.02 -15.49
N GLN A 383 3.93 9.35 -14.74
CA GLN A 383 2.53 9.09 -15.12
C GLN A 383 1.85 10.29 -15.79
N LEU A 384 2.46 11.48 -15.74
CA LEU A 384 1.85 12.72 -16.21
C LEU A 384 1.30 12.65 -17.63
N PRO A 385 1.98 12.10 -18.64
CA PRO A 385 1.44 12.07 -20.01
C PRO A 385 0.07 11.36 -20.07
N ARG A 386 -0.04 10.21 -19.40
CA ARG A 386 -1.27 9.42 -19.35
C ARG A 386 -2.37 10.10 -18.52
N LEU A 387 -1.99 10.64 -17.36
CA LEU A 387 -2.95 11.31 -16.47
C LEU A 387 -3.47 12.60 -17.10
N HIS A 388 -2.62 13.37 -17.78
CA HIS A 388 -3.03 14.56 -18.52
C HIS A 388 -4.01 14.22 -19.63
N GLU A 389 -3.73 13.23 -20.47
CA GLU A 389 -4.63 12.74 -21.52
C GLU A 389 -6.01 12.38 -20.94
N MET A 390 -6.02 11.64 -19.82
CA MET A 390 -7.25 11.21 -19.17
C MET A 390 -8.04 12.40 -18.59
N PHE A 391 -7.40 13.27 -17.80
CA PHE A 391 -8.11 14.32 -17.06
C PHE A 391 -8.45 15.55 -17.90
N SER A 392 -7.67 15.90 -18.94
CA SER A 392 -7.95 17.03 -19.83
C SER A 392 -9.28 16.90 -20.58
N SER A 393 -9.74 15.68 -20.83
CA SER A 393 -10.98 15.39 -21.54
C SER A 393 -12.26 15.43 -20.67
N LEU A 394 -12.12 15.45 -19.33
CA LEU A 394 -13.27 15.28 -18.42
C LEU A 394 -14.03 16.58 -18.11
N GLY A 395 -13.43 17.74 -18.40
CA GLY A 395 -14.00 19.05 -18.03
C GLY A 395 -13.87 19.34 -16.52
N PRO A 396 -14.65 20.30 -15.98
CA PRO A 396 -14.53 20.69 -14.58
C PRO A 396 -15.09 19.65 -13.62
N ILE A 397 -14.51 19.60 -12.42
CA ILE A 397 -15.04 18.81 -11.29
C ILE A 397 -16.40 19.38 -10.89
N GLN A 398 -17.43 18.53 -10.91
CA GLN A 398 -18.79 18.91 -10.51
C GLN A 398 -18.99 18.81 -8.99
N SER A 399 -18.50 17.71 -8.38
CA SER A 399 -18.60 17.53 -6.93
C SER A 399 -17.43 16.77 -6.37
N THR A 400 -17.15 17.00 -5.08
CA THR A 400 -16.21 16.24 -4.27
C THR A 400 -16.90 15.94 -2.95
N SER A 401 -16.94 14.68 -2.55
CA SER A 401 -17.55 14.26 -1.29
C SER A 401 -16.61 13.35 -0.53
N PHE A 402 -16.36 13.68 0.74
CA PHE A 402 -15.59 12.85 1.65
C PHE A 402 -16.33 11.54 1.93
N VAL A 403 -15.62 10.43 1.92
CA VAL A 403 -16.16 9.09 2.20
C VAL A 403 -15.71 8.60 3.56
N GLU A 404 -14.39 8.50 3.76
CA GLU A 404 -13.79 7.96 4.99
C GLU A 404 -12.31 8.33 5.06
N VAL A 405 -11.70 8.03 6.19
CA VAL A 405 -10.24 7.90 6.33
C VAL A 405 -9.91 6.43 6.19
N ASP A 406 -9.02 6.09 5.26
CA ASP A 406 -8.59 4.72 5.08
C ASP A 406 -7.64 4.25 6.21
N PRO A 407 -7.37 2.94 6.33
CA PRO A 407 -6.47 2.43 7.37
C PRO A 407 -5.04 2.96 7.30
N GLN A 408 -4.59 3.45 6.13
CA GLN A 408 -3.27 4.05 5.93
C GLN A 408 -3.24 5.55 6.23
N GLY A 409 -4.38 6.13 6.63
CA GLY A 409 -4.50 7.54 6.97
C GLY A 409 -4.81 8.47 5.81
N ALA A 410 -5.09 7.94 4.63
CA ALA A 410 -5.51 8.75 3.50
C ALA A 410 -6.99 9.11 3.61
N ASP A 411 -7.32 10.35 3.26
CA ASP A 411 -8.69 10.79 3.08
C ASP A 411 -9.21 10.29 1.73
N VAL A 412 -10.36 9.66 1.74
CA VAL A 412 -11.01 9.08 0.56
C VAL A 412 -12.14 9.99 0.12
N TYR A 413 -12.11 10.38 -1.14
CA TYR A 413 -13.12 11.22 -1.76
C TYR A 413 -13.74 10.56 -2.99
N ASN A 414 -15.04 10.72 -3.16
CA ASN A 414 -15.67 10.54 -4.46
C ASN A 414 -15.65 11.87 -5.20
N VAL A 415 -15.09 11.88 -6.40
CA VAL A 415 -14.99 13.06 -7.28
C VAL A 415 -15.79 12.78 -8.55
N SER A 416 -16.74 13.65 -8.86
CA SER A 416 -17.60 13.51 -10.03
C SER A 416 -17.30 14.59 -11.08
N TYR A 417 -17.30 14.17 -12.31
CA TYR A 417 -17.27 14.98 -13.53
C TYR A 417 -18.58 14.80 -14.28
N ALA A 418 -18.77 15.53 -15.38
CA ALA A 418 -20.03 15.45 -16.17
C ALA A 418 -20.34 14.04 -16.69
N SER A 419 -19.31 13.26 -17.02
CA SER A 419 -19.42 11.95 -17.66
C SER A 419 -18.68 10.83 -16.94
N SER A 420 -18.02 11.12 -15.84
CA SER A 420 -17.18 10.15 -15.13
C SER A 420 -17.13 10.44 -13.62
N ALA A 421 -16.76 9.45 -12.84
CA ALA A 421 -16.48 9.62 -11.43
C ALA A 421 -15.25 8.81 -11.04
N PHE A 422 -14.58 9.22 -9.97
CA PHE A 422 -13.40 8.55 -9.43
C PHE A 422 -13.45 8.53 -7.92
N THR A 423 -12.89 7.49 -7.33
CA THR A 423 -12.51 7.49 -5.92
C THR A 423 -11.05 7.93 -5.83
N VAL A 424 -10.80 9.00 -5.09
CA VAL A 424 -9.47 9.59 -4.90
C VAL A 424 -9.08 9.43 -3.44
N MET A 425 -7.91 8.85 -3.19
CA MET A 425 -7.29 8.76 -1.87
C MET A 425 -6.15 9.76 -1.82
N ILE A 426 -6.05 10.53 -0.74
CA ILE A 426 -4.98 11.52 -0.55
C ILE A 426 -4.51 11.54 0.91
N ALA A 427 -3.20 11.56 1.11
CA ALA A 427 -2.60 11.85 2.41
C ALA A 427 -1.68 13.06 2.29
N LEU A 428 -1.81 13.98 3.25
CA LEU A 428 -0.99 15.17 3.33
C LEU A 428 -0.03 15.07 4.51
N THR A 429 1.16 15.64 4.33
CA THR A 429 2.08 15.91 5.43
C THR A 429 1.57 17.06 6.32
N PRO A 430 2.06 17.23 7.55
CA PRO A 430 1.68 18.36 8.40
C PRO A 430 1.93 19.74 7.78
N ASP A 431 2.93 19.87 6.91
CA ASP A 431 3.21 21.10 6.13
C ASP A 431 2.37 21.24 4.84
N GLY A 432 1.41 20.33 4.63
CA GLY A 432 0.41 20.42 3.55
C GLY A 432 0.86 19.86 2.19
N LYS A 433 2.02 19.19 2.11
CA LYS A 433 2.44 18.52 0.88
C LYS A 433 1.71 17.22 0.67
N THR A 434 1.48 16.85 -0.57
CA THR A 434 0.91 15.54 -0.92
C THR A 434 1.96 14.45 -0.76
N ALA A 435 1.77 13.59 0.24
CA ALA A 435 2.63 12.45 0.53
C ALA A 435 2.21 11.19 -0.24
N MET A 436 0.91 11.05 -0.49
CA MET A 436 0.33 9.94 -1.22
C MET A 436 -0.92 10.40 -1.95
N MET A 437 -1.12 9.91 -3.17
CA MET A 437 -2.38 10.05 -3.90
C MET A 437 -2.63 8.80 -4.73
N GLY A 438 -3.85 8.29 -4.67
CA GLY A 438 -4.33 7.17 -5.48
C GLY A 438 -5.65 7.53 -6.15
N ILE A 439 -5.81 7.13 -7.40
CA ILE A 439 -7.02 7.40 -8.19
C ILE A 439 -7.51 6.05 -8.74
N ARG A 440 -8.77 5.74 -8.52
CA ARG A 440 -9.39 4.50 -9.00
C ARG A 440 -10.81 4.76 -9.51
N PRO A 441 -11.38 3.89 -10.35
CA PRO A 441 -12.81 3.93 -10.67
C PRO A 441 -13.66 3.93 -9.39
N PRO A 442 -14.88 4.48 -9.42
CA PRO A 442 -15.76 4.47 -8.26
C PRO A 442 -16.03 3.03 -7.82
N GLY A 443 -15.87 2.77 -6.53
CA GLY A 443 -16.27 1.50 -5.93
C GLY A 443 -17.80 1.35 -5.96
N PRO A 444 -18.32 0.13 -5.75
CA PRO A 444 -19.76 -0.06 -5.53
C PRO A 444 -20.21 0.84 -4.35
N PRO A 445 -21.42 1.39 -4.39
CA PRO A 445 -21.93 2.22 -3.31
C PRO A 445 -21.89 1.46 -1.98
N PRO A 446 -21.59 2.15 -0.85
CA PRO A 446 -21.59 1.51 0.46
C PRO A 446 -22.92 0.77 0.69
N GLY A 447 -22.84 -0.54 0.94
CA GLY A 447 -24.03 -1.39 1.19
C GLY A 447 -24.50 -2.23 0.00
N ALA A 448 -23.89 -2.18 -1.16
CA ALA A 448 -24.14 -3.14 -2.23
C ALA A 448 -23.40 -4.45 -1.91
N ALA A 449 -24.14 -5.48 -1.55
CA ALA A 449 -23.58 -6.83 -1.42
C ALA A 449 -23.01 -7.29 -2.77
N PRO A 450 -21.91 -8.03 -2.80
CA PRO A 450 -21.41 -8.63 -4.02
C PRO A 450 -22.50 -9.58 -4.57
N ARG A 451 -22.83 -9.38 -5.85
CA ARG A 451 -23.73 -10.29 -6.59
C ARG A 451 -22.99 -11.56 -6.97
#